data_5d56689f4bc7919280597d2ed27dc9d2
#
_entry.id   5d56689f4bc7919280597d2ed27dc9d2
#
_cell.length_a   1.000
_cell.length_b   1.000
_cell.length_c   1.000
_cell.angle_alpha   90.00
_cell.angle_beta   90.00
_cell.angle_gamma   90.00
#
_symmetry.space_group_name_H-M   'P 1'
#
loop_
_entity.id
_entity.type
_entity.pdbx_description
1 polymer ?
#
loop_
_entity_poly.entity_id
_entity_poly.type
_entity_poly.pdbx_seq_one_letter_code
_entity_poly.pdbx_strand_id
1 'polypeptide(L)'
;VELAWRIPLHLKIREGKGKWLLRQVLYRHVPRELIERPKTGFSIPLDAWLRGPLKAWAEALLAEDRLKREGFFNPGPIGLKWREHLSGQRNWQYHLWDILMFQAWLESNT
;
A
#
# COMPACT_ATOMS: atom_id res chain seq x y z
N VAL A 1 -21.82 12.86 -15.77
CA VAL A 1 -22.03 11.40 -15.59
C VAL A 1 -22.70 10.83 -16.84
N GLU A 2 -23.85 11.35 -17.31
CA GLU A 2 -24.60 10.83 -18.46
C GLU A 2 -23.78 10.76 -19.75
N LEU A 3 -23.01 11.81 -20.07
CA LEU A 3 -22.09 11.81 -21.20
C LEU A 3 -21.10 10.66 -21.12
N ALA A 4 -20.51 10.44 -19.94
CA ALA A 4 -19.54 9.36 -19.74
C ALA A 4 -20.15 7.97 -19.96
N TRP A 5 -21.43 7.77 -19.63
CA TRP A 5 -22.14 6.52 -19.91
C TRP A 5 -22.39 6.30 -21.41
N ARG A 6 -22.64 7.36 -22.16
CA ARG A 6 -22.90 7.29 -23.60
C ARG A 6 -21.64 7.11 -24.47
N ILE A 7 -20.47 7.41 -23.94
CA ILE A 7 -19.19 7.24 -24.66
C ILE A 7 -18.94 5.74 -24.92
N PRO A 8 -18.74 5.32 -26.18
CA PRO A 8 -18.40 3.93 -26.52
C PRO A 8 -17.16 3.43 -25.81
N LEU A 9 -17.12 2.13 -25.51
CA LEU A 9 -16.01 1.52 -24.74
C LEU A 9 -14.64 1.72 -25.40
N HIS A 10 -14.54 1.63 -26.73
CA HIS A 10 -13.29 1.81 -27.46
C HIS A 10 -12.70 3.22 -27.36
N LEU A 11 -13.51 4.22 -26.96
CA LEU A 11 -13.03 5.57 -26.65
C LEU A 11 -12.62 5.73 -25.18
N LYS A 12 -13.06 4.82 -24.31
CA LYS A 12 -12.65 4.78 -22.90
C LYS A 12 -11.36 3.99 -22.70
N ILE A 13 -11.28 2.82 -23.36
CA ILE A 13 -10.14 1.90 -23.30
C ILE A 13 -9.74 1.53 -24.72
N ARG A 14 -8.51 1.79 -25.08
CA ARG A 14 -7.95 1.42 -26.38
C ARG A 14 -6.54 0.85 -26.21
N GLU A 15 -6.29 -0.30 -26.83
CA GLU A 15 -4.99 -0.99 -26.77
C GLU A 15 -4.50 -1.21 -25.32
N GLY A 16 -5.42 -1.60 -24.42
CA GLY A 16 -5.13 -1.78 -23.00
C GLY A 16 -4.91 -0.49 -22.20
N LYS A 17 -4.99 0.67 -22.82
CA LYS A 17 -4.82 1.97 -22.15
C LYS A 17 -6.17 2.56 -21.75
N GLY A 18 -6.39 2.71 -20.45
CA GLY A 18 -7.57 3.38 -19.90
C GLY A 18 -7.55 4.90 -20.11
N LYS A 19 -8.74 5.51 -20.00
CA LYS A 19 -8.95 6.97 -20.14
C LYS A 19 -8.49 7.52 -21.49
N TRP A 20 -8.60 6.73 -22.57
CA TRP A 20 -8.00 7.06 -23.85
C TRP A 20 -8.45 8.43 -24.37
N LEU A 21 -9.77 8.68 -24.44
CA LEU A 21 -10.32 9.96 -24.94
C LEU A 21 -9.83 11.17 -24.10
N LEU A 22 -9.84 11.03 -22.76
CA LEU A 22 -9.35 12.09 -21.86
C LEU A 22 -7.86 12.40 -22.10
N ARG A 23 -7.06 11.36 -22.35
CA ARG A 23 -5.64 11.54 -22.69
C ARG A 23 -5.47 12.30 -24.01
N GLN A 24 -6.28 12.01 -25.04
CA GLN A 24 -6.22 12.73 -26.33
C GLN A 24 -6.54 14.21 -26.16
N VAL A 25 -7.54 14.55 -25.35
CA VAL A 25 -7.86 15.94 -25.02
C VAL A 25 -6.69 16.60 -24.26
N LEU A 26 -6.17 15.91 -23.27
CA LEU A 26 -5.10 16.43 -22.41
C LEU A 26 -3.80 16.69 -23.19
N TYR A 27 -3.44 15.84 -24.16
CA TYR A 27 -2.26 16.01 -25.01
C TYR A 27 -2.29 17.27 -25.89
N ARG A 28 -3.45 17.90 -26.05
CA ARG A 28 -3.55 19.20 -26.74
C ARG A 28 -3.08 20.37 -25.87
N HIS A 29 -3.02 20.18 -24.56
CA HIS A 29 -2.73 21.23 -23.59
C HIS A 29 -1.45 20.98 -22.79
N VAL A 30 -1.06 19.71 -22.67
CA VAL A 30 0.08 19.28 -21.84
C VAL A 30 0.97 18.33 -22.63
N PRO A 31 2.29 18.51 -22.60
CA PRO A 31 3.24 17.61 -23.25
C PRO A 31 3.03 16.15 -22.81
N ARG A 32 3.11 15.24 -23.78
CA ARG A 32 2.82 13.79 -23.58
C ARG A 32 3.72 13.16 -22.52
N GLU A 33 4.97 13.56 -22.47
CA GLU A 33 6.00 13.06 -21.57
C GLU A 33 5.66 13.30 -20.09
N LEU A 34 4.92 14.36 -19.80
CA LEU A 34 4.48 14.68 -18.43
C LEU A 34 3.34 13.76 -17.95
N ILE A 35 2.62 13.13 -18.88
CA ILE A 35 1.43 12.32 -18.61
C ILE A 35 1.73 10.83 -18.73
N GLU A 36 2.51 10.42 -19.72
CA GLU A 36 2.94 9.04 -19.96
C GLU A 36 4.14 8.67 -19.09
N ARG A 37 3.93 8.62 -17.79
CA ARG A 37 4.90 8.15 -16.79
C ARG A 37 4.36 6.93 -16.05
N PRO A 38 5.23 6.09 -15.46
CA PRO A 38 4.79 4.98 -14.62
C PRO A 38 3.82 5.49 -13.54
N LYS A 39 2.71 4.78 -13.37
CA LYS A 39 1.75 5.11 -12.31
C LYS A 39 2.42 4.87 -10.95
N THR A 40 2.62 5.93 -10.21
CA THR A 40 2.89 5.87 -8.79
C THR A 40 1.55 6.08 -8.07
N GLY A 41 1.08 5.07 -7.33
CA GLY A 41 -0.11 5.22 -6.49
C GLY A 41 0.12 6.25 -5.38
N PHE A 42 -0.94 6.70 -4.74
CA PHE A 42 -0.85 7.43 -3.49
C PHE A 42 -0.41 6.46 -2.39
N SER A 43 0.88 6.17 -2.32
CA SER A 43 1.45 5.34 -1.26
C SER A 43 2.09 6.24 -0.21
N ILE A 44 1.74 5.97 1.04
CA ILE A 44 2.49 6.51 2.18
C ILE A 44 3.81 5.72 2.31
N PRO A 45 4.89 6.34 2.77
CA PRO A 45 6.19 5.69 2.90
C PRO A 45 6.23 4.77 4.13
N LEU A 46 5.36 3.74 4.18
CA LEU A 46 5.25 2.78 5.28
C LEU A 46 6.58 2.13 5.63
N ASP A 47 7.35 1.78 4.61
CA ASP A 47 8.66 1.20 4.74
C ASP A 47 9.58 2.05 5.62
N ALA A 48 9.73 3.32 5.29
CA ALA A 48 10.53 4.26 6.07
C ALA A 48 9.94 4.52 7.46
N TRP A 49 8.61 4.61 7.57
CA TRP A 49 7.94 4.85 8.84
C TRP A 49 8.10 3.70 9.82
N LEU A 50 8.01 2.46 9.36
CA LEU A 50 8.20 1.27 10.19
C LEU A 50 9.66 1.11 10.66
N ARG A 51 10.63 1.58 9.87
CA ARG A 51 12.04 1.63 10.30
C ARG A 51 12.39 2.85 11.16
N GLY A 52 11.55 3.86 11.16
CA GLY A 52 11.76 5.14 11.84
C GLY A 52 10.69 5.45 12.89
N PRO A 53 9.81 6.46 12.65
CA PRO A 53 8.91 7.00 13.67
C PRO A 53 7.91 6.00 14.24
N LEU A 54 7.52 4.98 13.48
CA LEU A 54 6.57 3.95 13.94
C LEU A 54 7.25 2.69 14.50
N LYS A 55 8.58 2.64 14.53
CA LYS A 55 9.33 1.45 14.96
C LYS A 55 8.94 0.99 16.36
N ALA A 56 9.02 1.88 17.34
CA ALA A 56 8.74 1.56 18.75
C ALA A 56 7.29 1.09 18.95
N TRP A 57 6.34 1.74 18.27
CA TRP A 57 4.93 1.35 18.27
C TRP A 57 4.72 -0.04 17.66
N ALA A 58 5.36 -0.31 16.52
CA ALA A 58 5.29 -1.60 15.86
C ALA A 58 5.91 -2.72 16.72
N GLU A 59 7.07 -2.48 17.35
CA GLU A 59 7.72 -3.43 18.24
C GLU A 59 6.85 -3.80 19.44
N ALA A 60 6.13 -2.84 20.02
CA ALA A 60 5.21 -3.09 21.11
C ALA A 60 4.03 -3.99 20.68
N LEU A 61 3.47 -3.78 19.49
CA LEU A 61 2.38 -4.59 18.95
C LEU A 61 2.82 -5.99 18.47
N LEU A 62 4.05 -6.11 17.97
CA LEU A 62 4.61 -7.37 17.45
C LEU A 62 5.43 -8.14 18.50
N ALA A 63 5.42 -7.71 19.77
CA ALA A 63 6.14 -8.38 20.83
C ALA A 63 5.73 -9.87 20.93
N GLU A 64 6.74 -10.75 20.99
CA GLU A 64 6.54 -12.20 20.94
C GLU A 64 5.59 -12.70 22.04
N ASP A 65 5.78 -12.21 23.27
CA ASP A 65 4.93 -12.58 24.41
C ASP A 65 3.50 -12.10 24.25
N ARG A 66 3.31 -10.95 23.62
CA ARG A 66 1.99 -10.42 23.29
C ARG A 66 1.28 -11.30 22.27
N LEU A 67 1.93 -11.60 21.15
CA LEU A 67 1.38 -12.44 20.09
C LEU A 67 1.04 -13.85 20.59
N LYS A 68 1.89 -14.42 21.45
CA LYS A 68 1.62 -15.72 22.09
C LYS A 68 0.40 -15.70 23.00
N ARG A 69 0.29 -14.67 23.83
CA ARG A 69 -0.83 -14.52 24.79
C ARG A 69 -2.16 -14.31 24.06
N GLU A 70 -2.17 -13.54 23.00
CA GLU A 70 -3.37 -13.23 22.22
C GLU A 70 -3.80 -14.41 21.32
N GLY A 71 -2.87 -15.23 20.85
CA GLY A 71 -3.12 -16.50 20.17
C GLY A 71 -3.62 -16.41 18.72
N PHE A 72 -3.72 -15.21 18.13
CA PHE A 72 -4.19 -15.03 16.74
C PHE A 72 -3.09 -15.28 15.71
N PHE A 73 -1.85 -15.01 16.04
CA PHE A 73 -0.73 -15.09 15.13
C PHE A 73 0.41 -15.95 15.65
N ASN A 74 1.14 -16.60 14.73
CA ASN A 74 2.37 -17.27 15.06
C ASN A 74 3.52 -16.25 15.13
N PRO A 75 4.14 -16.03 16.29
CA PRO A 75 5.17 -14.99 16.46
C PRO A 75 6.46 -15.27 15.69
N GLY A 76 6.83 -16.53 15.44
CA GLY A 76 8.08 -16.89 14.78
C GLY A 76 8.25 -16.28 13.40
N PRO A 77 7.34 -16.57 12.45
CA PRO A 77 7.38 -15.96 11.10
C PRO A 77 7.28 -14.44 11.11
N ILE A 78 6.50 -13.86 12.02
CA ILE A 78 6.35 -12.41 12.15
C ILE A 78 7.65 -11.78 12.62
N GLY A 79 8.27 -12.32 13.64
CA GLY A 79 9.57 -11.84 14.15
C GLY A 79 10.68 -11.93 13.10
N LEU A 80 10.68 -12.97 12.27
CA LEU A 80 11.60 -13.08 11.14
C LEU A 80 11.38 -11.96 10.13
N LYS A 81 10.14 -11.77 9.67
CA LYS A 81 9.81 -10.68 8.73
C LYS A 81 10.13 -9.29 9.28
N TRP A 82 9.91 -9.08 10.57
CA TRP A 82 10.25 -7.83 11.23
C TRP A 82 11.76 -7.56 11.20
N ARG A 83 12.58 -8.54 11.55
CA ARG A 83 14.05 -8.42 11.48
C ARG A 83 14.56 -8.19 10.06
N GLU A 84 14.05 -8.93 9.07
CA GLU A 84 14.41 -8.74 7.67
C GLU A 84 14.02 -7.34 7.17
N HIS A 85 12.86 -6.83 7.61
CA HIS A 85 12.41 -5.49 7.25
C HIS A 85 13.31 -4.41 7.86
N LEU A 86 13.62 -4.51 9.15
CA LEU A 86 14.49 -3.55 9.85
C LEU A 86 15.92 -3.52 9.29
N SER A 87 16.46 -4.68 8.92
CA SER A 87 17.80 -4.78 8.31
C SER A 87 17.88 -4.30 6.86
N GLY A 88 16.72 -4.08 6.21
CA GLY A 88 16.65 -3.75 4.79
C GLY A 88 16.85 -4.94 3.85
N GLN A 89 16.98 -6.15 4.38
CA GLN A 89 17.15 -7.37 3.58
C GLN A 89 15.93 -7.65 2.71
N ARG A 90 14.72 -7.40 3.22
CA ARG A 90 13.45 -7.49 2.49
C ARG A 90 12.49 -6.40 2.93
N ASN A 91 11.67 -5.95 2.00
CA ASN A 91 10.58 -5.03 2.31
C ASN A 91 9.29 -5.80 2.58
N TRP A 92 8.93 -5.92 3.85
CA TRP A 92 7.71 -6.58 4.33
C TRP A 92 6.60 -5.60 4.74
N GLN A 93 6.68 -4.33 4.30
CA GLN A 93 5.82 -3.26 4.77
C GLN A 93 4.32 -3.59 4.77
N TYR A 94 3.78 -4.17 3.70
CA TYR A 94 2.35 -4.48 3.61
C TYR A 94 1.94 -5.64 4.53
N HIS A 95 2.72 -6.73 4.54
CA HIS A 95 2.45 -7.86 5.44
C HIS A 95 2.50 -7.48 6.91
N LEU A 96 3.46 -6.65 7.28
CA LEU A 96 3.59 -6.14 8.64
C LEU A 96 2.48 -5.16 8.97
N TRP A 97 2.10 -4.31 8.02
CA TRP A 97 1.04 -3.33 8.20
C TRP A 97 -0.32 -3.99 8.47
N ASP A 98 -0.66 -5.04 7.75
CA ASP A 98 -1.91 -5.79 7.96
C ASP A 98 -1.99 -6.35 9.38
N ILE A 99 -0.89 -6.94 9.87
CA ILE A 99 -0.80 -7.46 11.23
C ILE A 99 -0.88 -6.33 12.27
N LEU A 100 -0.16 -5.24 12.04
CA LEU A 100 -0.16 -4.07 12.94
C LEU A 100 -1.55 -3.43 13.04
N MET A 101 -2.28 -3.33 11.93
CA MET A 101 -3.64 -2.80 11.93
C MET A 101 -4.59 -3.71 12.73
N PHE A 102 -4.47 -5.03 12.58
CA PHE A 102 -5.23 -5.98 13.38
C PHE A 102 -4.89 -5.85 14.88
N GLN A 103 -3.61 -5.79 15.24
CA GLN A 103 -3.17 -5.65 16.64
C GLN A 103 -3.63 -4.33 17.26
N ALA A 104 -3.56 -3.22 16.51
CA ALA A 104 -4.05 -1.92 16.96
C ALA A 104 -5.58 -1.92 17.16
N TRP A 105 -6.30 -2.57 16.24
CA TRP A 105 -7.74 -2.76 16.38
C TRP A 105 -8.09 -3.61 17.61
N LEU A 106 -7.37 -4.70 17.82
CA LEU A 106 -7.58 -5.60 18.99
C LEU A 106 -7.36 -4.83 20.30
N GLU A 107 -6.29 -4.03 20.38
CA GLU A 107 -6.00 -3.18 21.54
C GLU A 107 -7.11 -2.16 21.83
N SER A 108 -7.73 -1.60 20.78
CA SER A 108 -8.80 -0.61 20.91
C SER A 108 -10.15 -1.23 21.30
N ASN A 109 -10.31 -2.55 21.17
CA ASN A 109 -11.58 -3.28 21.37
C ASN A 109 -11.52 -4.29 22.52
N THR A 110 -10.45 -4.33 23.24
CA THR A 110 -10.29 -5.11 24.49
C THR A 110 -10.04 -4.19 25.66
#